data_b15a0052dd65ff6b64099f6993746d08
#
_entry.id   b15a0052dd65ff6b64099f6993746d08
#
_cell.length_a   1.000
_cell.length_b   1.000
_cell.length_c   1.000
_cell.angle_alpha   90.00
_cell.angle_beta   90.00
_cell.angle_gamma   90.00
#
_symmetry.space_group_name_H-M   'P 1'
#
loop_
_entity.id
_entity.type
_entity.pdbx_description
1 polymer ?
#
loop_
_entity_poly.entity_id
_entity_poly.type
_entity_poly.pdbx_seq_one_letter_code
_entity_poly.pdbx_strand_id
1 'polypeptide(L)'
;MATTRNFPTCGALARAALAVAIAAVLVFGAASPHGPSRPSWTAGLDADELDLIGFAGRMPDSEKPKLTAYFLRESYPRGGSARLVITDTATDVSVQFFRAGGEREETIPNDVMLGSAASTPQPIGDVTGRRELSLRLGNWPSGMYYARLTAGDRTGYAPFILRPHFLGEHRIALVLPTESWQAYNFRDDNRDGRPNTWYAGGNTARLIRPFTNRGVPPHWRQYDAPFVRWLVQTGRNVDYLSDQDLRTAGSGARLAAAYSLLIFSGHHEYVTKHEYDVVTGFRNRGGDLMFLSANNFFWKITIRDDVMTKVAQWRHLGRPEAALVGVGYRGNDRGKHRGPWIVRDIHSAPWLFAGMHLGLGGSFGSAGIEIDKTTPSSPRQLRILAEVPNLLGPGLSGQMTYYETPAGARVFAAGAFTLAGAVWSDDIEPLMANLWRHMAPDEPATA
;
A
#
# COMPACT_ATOMS: atom_id res chain seq x y z
N MET A 1 68.52 -4.83 -26.41
CA MET A 1 68.39 -4.09 -25.15
C MET A 1 66.91 -3.73 -24.96
N ALA A 2 66.19 -4.50 -24.14
CA ALA A 2 64.78 -4.30 -23.86
C ALA A 2 64.65 -3.85 -22.41
N THR A 3 64.05 -2.72 -22.20
CA THR A 3 63.73 -2.18 -20.87
C THR A 3 62.25 -2.45 -20.54
N THR A 4 62.01 -3.36 -19.64
CA THR A 4 60.75 -3.64 -19.02
C THR A 4 60.36 -2.53 -18.02
N ARG A 5 59.20 -1.91 -18.18
CA ARG A 5 58.58 -1.05 -17.17
C ARG A 5 57.51 -1.84 -16.42
N ASN A 6 57.70 -1.98 -15.11
CA ASN A 6 56.75 -2.51 -14.17
C ASN A 6 55.67 -1.46 -13.89
N PHE A 7 54.40 -1.86 -13.96
CA PHE A 7 53.26 -1.09 -13.42
C PHE A 7 52.95 -1.60 -12.00
N PRO A 8 52.69 -0.74 -11.04
CA PRO A 8 52.24 -1.17 -9.72
C PRO A 8 50.76 -1.50 -9.68
N THR A 9 50.46 -2.57 -8.99
CA THR A 9 49.11 -3.14 -8.82
C THR A 9 48.16 -2.20 -8.04
N CYS A 10 46.99 -2.00 -8.59
CA CYS A 10 45.85 -1.25 -8.03
C CYS A 10 45.23 -2.07 -6.88
N GLY A 11 45.66 -1.86 -5.65
CA GLY A 11 45.17 -2.61 -4.49
C GLY A 11 45.11 -1.86 -3.15
N ALA A 12 45.55 -0.61 -3.13
CA ALA A 12 45.73 0.11 -1.86
C ALA A 12 44.82 1.35 -1.66
N LEU A 13 44.06 1.75 -2.67
CA LEU A 13 43.22 2.98 -2.61
C LEU A 13 41.72 2.72 -2.27
N ALA A 14 41.27 1.48 -2.28
CA ALA A 14 39.88 1.14 -1.97
C ALA A 14 39.61 0.99 -0.46
N ARG A 15 40.63 0.89 0.38
CA ARG A 15 40.45 0.71 1.85
C ARG A 15 40.50 1.99 2.68
N ALA A 16 40.95 3.09 2.11
CA ALA A 16 41.06 4.37 2.82
C ALA A 16 39.78 5.24 2.75
N ALA A 17 38.93 5.03 1.77
CA ALA A 17 37.69 5.80 1.62
C ALA A 17 36.52 5.28 2.53
N LEU A 18 36.61 4.04 2.99
CA LEU A 18 35.57 3.44 3.84
C LEU A 18 35.74 3.81 5.34
N ALA A 19 36.93 4.18 5.78
CA ALA A 19 37.19 4.49 7.19
C ALA A 19 36.76 5.92 7.59
N VAL A 20 36.58 6.85 6.64
CA VAL A 20 36.20 8.25 6.92
C VAL A 20 34.69 8.42 6.98
N ALA A 21 33.90 7.56 6.33
CA ALA A 21 32.44 7.61 6.37
C ALA A 21 31.83 7.08 7.69
N ILE A 22 32.57 6.24 8.43
CA ILE A 22 32.08 5.65 9.69
C ILE A 22 32.29 6.61 10.89
N ALA A 23 33.19 7.54 10.81
CA ALA A 23 33.48 8.49 11.93
C ALA A 23 32.51 9.68 11.99
N ALA A 24 31.77 10.00 10.93
CA ALA A 24 30.88 11.17 10.91
C ALA A 24 29.45 10.87 11.43
N VAL A 25 29.10 9.61 11.71
CA VAL A 25 27.76 9.21 12.21
C VAL A 25 27.72 9.12 13.76
N LEU A 26 28.82 9.24 14.43
CA LEU A 26 28.93 9.01 15.89
C LEU A 26 28.92 10.29 16.78
N VAL A 27 28.67 11.49 16.22
CA VAL A 27 28.82 12.75 17.00
C VAL A 27 27.51 13.50 17.26
N PHE A 28 26.35 13.08 16.73
CA PHE A 28 25.08 13.70 17.12
C PHE A 28 24.06 12.68 17.62
N GLY A 29 24.18 12.34 18.89
CA GLY A 29 23.22 11.58 19.63
C GLY A 29 23.62 11.48 21.08
N ALA A 30 23.35 12.54 21.87
CA ALA A 30 23.30 12.38 23.32
C ALA A 30 22.16 11.40 23.61
N ALA A 31 22.51 10.13 23.80
CA ALA A 31 21.60 9.06 24.08
C ALA A 31 20.90 9.30 25.42
N SER A 32 19.60 9.37 25.43
CA SER A 32 18.81 8.99 26.59
C SER A 32 19.18 7.54 26.95
N PRO A 33 19.35 7.17 28.23
CA PRO A 33 19.88 5.87 28.63
C PRO A 33 18.97 4.66 28.37
N HIS A 34 17.88 4.79 27.61
CA HIS A 34 16.95 3.72 27.21
C HIS A 34 16.44 3.92 25.79
N GLY A 35 17.36 3.99 24.81
CA GLY A 35 16.98 3.76 23.42
C GLY A 35 16.50 2.29 23.25
N PRO A 36 15.47 2.01 22.41
CA PRO A 36 15.02 0.65 22.22
C PRO A 36 16.19 -0.22 21.77
N SER A 37 16.49 -1.27 22.53
CA SER A 37 17.50 -2.26 22.18
C SER A 37 17.20 -2.85 20.81
N ARG A 38 18.19 -2.96 19.92
CA ARG A 38 18.01 -3.64 18.63
C ARG A 38 17.46 -5.03 18.89
N PRO A 39 16.38 -5.45 18.19
CA PRO A 39 15.86 -6.80 18.34
C PRO A 39 16.95 -7.83 18.03
N SER A 40 16.99 -8.93 18.77
CA SER A 40 18.00 -9.98 18.62
C SER A 40 18.10 -10.57 17.21
N TRP A 41 16.98 -10.57 16.45
CA TRP A 41 16.91 -11.06 15.08
C TRP A 41 17.65 -10.18 14.05
N THR A 42 18.01 -8.94 14.38
CA THR A 42 18.82 -8.08 13.51
C THR A 42 20.33 -8.42 13.58
N ALA A 43 20.73 -9.32 14.48
CA ALA A 43 22.11 -9.78 14.55
C ALA A 43 22.44 -10.65 13.31
N GLY A 44 23.42 -10.20 12.52
CA GLY A 44 23.83 -10.88 11.29
C GLY A 44 23.24 -10.34 9.99
N LEU A 45 22.40 -9.32 10.06
CA LEU A 45 21.97 -8.55 8.88
C LEU A 45 23.05 -7.51 8.55
N ASP A 46 23.30 -7.33 7.25
CA ASP A 46 24.20 -6.28 6.79
C ASP A 46 23.57 -4.87 6.91
N ALA A 47 24.34 -3.82 6.61
CA ALA A 47 23.87 -2.44 6.75
C ALA A 47 22.71 -2.13 5.79
N ASP A 48 22.71 -2.71 4.60
CA ASP A 48 21.66 -2.49 3.59
C ASP A 48 20.39 -3.26 3.97
N GLU A 49 20.52 -4.46 4.52
CA GLU A 49 19.37 -5.23 5.05
C GLU A 49 18.78 -4.56 6.29
N LEU A 50 19.60 -4.06 7.21
CA LEU A 50 19.15 -3.28 8.38
C LEU A 50 18.47 -1.98 7.94
N ASP A 51 18.97 -1.39 6.89
CA ASP A 51 18.43 -0.18 6.30
C ASP A 51 17.09 -0.46 5.60
N LEU A 52 16.94 -1.57 4.87
CA LEU A 52 15.69 -2.04 4.30
C LEU A 52 14.63 -2.30 5.37
N ILE A 53 15.00 -2.89 6.49
CA ILE A 53 14.10 -3.15 7.62
C ILE A 53 13.64 -1.84 8.28
N GLY A 54 14.55 -0.90 8.47
CA GLY A 54 14.22 0.45 8.94
C GLY A 54 13.32 1.18 7.94
N PHE A 55 13.53 0.93 6.65
CA PHE A 55 12.78 1.52 5.57
C PHE A 55 11.39 0.89 5.36
N ALA A 56 11.25 -0.42 5.48
CA ALA A 56 9.96 -1.10 5.43
C ALA A 56 8.96 -0.52 6.47
N GLY A 57 9.40 0.56 7.16
CA GLY A 57 8.54 1.28 8.07
C GLY A 57 8.03 0.34 9.13
N ARG A 58 8.96 -0.46 9.73
CA ARG A 58 8.59 -1.28 10.86
C ARG A 58 7.85 -0.43 11.87
N MET A 59 6.54 -0.57 11.85
CA MET A 59 5.72 -0.05 12.92
C MET A 59 6.08 -0.88 14.15
N PRO A 60 6.57 -0.27 15.24
CA PRO A 60 6.80 -1.01 16.46
C PRO A 60 5.49 -1.70 16.86
N ASP A 61 5.58 -2.96 17.30
CA ASP A 61 4.38 -3.64 17.81
C ASP A 61 3.85 -2.85 19.01
N SER A 62 2.54 -2.77 19.12
CA SER A 62 1.90 -2.06 20.23
C SER A 62 2.25 -2.75 21.55
N GLU A 63 2.66 -1.98 22.54
CA GLU A 63 2.87 -2.46 23.91
C GLU A 63 1.55 -2.61 24.68
N LYS A 64 0.43 -2.11 24.12
CA LYS A 64 -0.88 -2.22 24.76
C LYS A 64 -1.36 -3.67 24.80
N PRO A 65 -2.16 -4.04 25.81
CA PRO A 65 -2.77 -5.37 25.91
C PRO A 65 -3.53 -5.72 24.64
N LYS A 66 -3.26 -6.90 24.07
CA LYS A 66 -3.79 -7.30 22.77
C LYS A 66 -4.44 -8.67 22.77
N LEU A 67 -5.40 -8.83 21.84
CA LEU A 67 -5.93 -10.10 21.38
C LEU A 67 -5.48 -10.34 19.95
N THR A 68 -5.14 -11.58 19.62
CA THR A 68 -4.61 -11.94 18.30
C THR A 68 -5.64 -12.71 17.52
N ALA A 69 -6.10 -12.13 16.41
CA ALA A 69 -7.08 -12.76 15.53
C ALA A 69 -6.86 -12.40 14.06
N TYR A 70 -7.40 -13.21 13.15
CA TYR A 70 -7.36 -12.98 11.71
C TYR A 70 -8.46 -13.77 10.99
N PHE A 71 -8.83 -13.34 9.80
CA PHE A 71 -9.73 -14.07 8.92
C PHE A 71 -8.96 -15.01 8.00
N LEU A 72 -9.59 -16.14 7.59
CA LEU A 72 -8.99 -17.13 6.69
C LEU A 72 -9.03 -16.74 5.20
N ARG A 73 -9.59 -15.57 4.88
CA ARG A 73 -9.58 -14.99 3.54
C ARG A 73 -9.43 -13.47 3.65
N GLU A 74 -8.88 -12.87 2.62
CA GLU A 74 -8.72 -11.43 2.51
C GLU A 74 -10.08 -10.72 2.31
N SER A 75 -10.99 -11.38 1.59
CA SER A 75 -12.34 -10.86 1.32
C SER A 75 -13.43 -11.90 1.47
N TYR A 76 -14.64 -11.41 1.75
CA TYR A 76 -15.87 -12.19 1.86
C TYR A 76 -17.02 -11.48 1.16
N PRO A 77 -17.96 -12.21 0.51
CA PRO A 77 -19.16 -11.61 -0.02
C PRO A 77 -20.11 -11.15 1.09
N ARG A 78 -20.80 -10.04 0.88
CA ARG A 78 -21.83 -9.58 1.81
C ARG A 78 -22.92 -10.65 2.02
N GLY A 79 -23.51 -10.71 3.20
CA GLY A 79 -24.48 -11.72 3.59
C GLY A 79 -23.94 -13.14 3.75
N GLY A 80 -22.62 -13.34 3.51
CA GLY A 80 -21.94 -14.62 3.63
C GLY A 80 -21.54 -14.98 5.06
N SER A 81 -20.68 -15.99 5.18
CA SER A 81 -20.04 -16.37 6.44
C SER A 81 -18.53 -16.19 6.34
N ALA A 82 -17.94 -15.63 7.39
CA ALA A 82 -16.50 -15.44 7.50
C ALA A 82 -15.91 -16.32 8.60
N ARG A 83 -14.76 -16.92 8.33
CA ARG A 83 -14.04 -17.76 9.31
C ARG A 83 -12.98 -16.92 10.02
N LEU A 84 -13.25 -16.60 11.29
CA LEU A 84 -12.35 -15.88 12.19
C LEU A 84 -11.54 -16.90 13.00
N VAL A 85 -10.23 -16.71 13.06
CA VAL A 85 -9.32 -17.48 13.92
C VAL A 85 -8.82 -16.54 15.01
N ILE A 86 -8.97 -16.97 16.28
CA ILE A 86 -8.37 -16.33 17.45
C ILE A 86 -7.23 -17.22 17.91
N THR A 87 -6.06 -16.67 18.14
CA THR A 87 -4.85 -17.41 18.59
C THR A 87 -4.37 -16.82 19.91
N ASP A 88 -5.20 -16.95 20.96
CA ASP A 88 -4.94 -16.35 22.25
C ASP A 88 -5.55 -17.15 23.38
N THR A 89 -5.29 -16.77 24.64
CA THR A 89 -5.98 -17.27 25.81
C THR A 89 -6.56 -16.08 26.56
N ALA A 90 -7.89 -16.03 26.65
CA ALA A 90 -8.62 -14.94 27.29
C ALA A 90 -10.01 -15.45 27.72
N THR A 91 -10.53 -14.87 28.79
CA THR A 91 -11.91 -15.09 29.26
C THR A 91 -12.83 -13.99 28.77
N ASP A 92 -14.12 -14.29 28.67
CA ASP A 92 -15.18 -13.33 28.33
C ASP A 92 -14.90 -12.53 27.04
N VAL A 93 -14.40 -13.21 26.01
CA VAL A 93 -14.11 -12.57 24.72
C VAL A 93 -15.42 -12.19 24.03
N SER A 94 -15.49 -10.98 23.51
CA SER A 94 -16.56 -10.52 22.63
C SER A 94 -16.01 -10.05 21.28
N VAL A 95 -16.84 -10.14 20.24
CA VAL A 95 -16.54 -9.65 18.89
C VAL A 95 -17.62 -8.69 18.42
N GLN A 96 -17.20 -7.61 17.76
CA GLN A 96 -18.09 -6.66 17.10
C GLN A 96 -17.51 -6.25 15.77
N PHE A 97 -18.37 -6.17 14.74
CA PHE A 97 -17.97 -5.70 13.42
C PHE A 97 -18.09 -4.20 13.29
N PHE A 98 -17.12 -3.61 12.59
CA PHE A 98 -17.07 -2.18 12.28
C PHE A 98 -16.76 -1.99 10.79
N ARG A 99 -17.32 -0.93 10.20
CA ARG A 99 -16.96 -0.43 8.86
C ARG A 99 -16.03 0.75 9.01
N ALA A 100 -14.84 0.70 8.40
CA ALA A 100 -13.92 1.82 8.33
C ALA A 100 -14.45 2.92 7.40
N GLY A 101 -14.02 4.16 7.62
CA GLY A 101 -14.32 5.32 6.79
C GLY A 101 -15.44 6.22 7.31
N GLY A 102 -16.27 5.74 8.24
CA GLY A 102 -17.32 6.55 8.88
C GLY A 102 -16.87 7.35 10.10
N GLU A 103 -15.62 7.19 10.53
CA GLU A 103 -15.05 7.89 11.69
C GLU A 103 -14.83 9.37 11.43
N ARG A 104 -15.00 10.18 12.49
CA ARG A 104 -14.79 11.63 12.45
C ARG A 104 -13.38 12.05 12.85
N GLU A 105 -12.64 11.17 13.49
CA GLU A 105 -11.28 11.46 13.95
C GLU A 105 -10.29 11.48 12.79
N GLU A 106 -9.50 12.54 12.69
CA GLU A 106 -8.51 12.74 11.64
C GLU A 106 -7.16 12.06 11.95
N THR A 107 -6.82 12.02 13.24
CA THR A 107 -5.56 11.44 13.72
C THR A 107 -5.81 10.15 14.48
N ILE A 108 -5.40 9.03 13.89
CA ILE A 108 -5.56 7.70 14.46
C ILE A 108 -4.18 7.18 14.88
N PRO A 109 -4.01 6.60 16.09
CA PRO A 109 -2.79 5.85 16.41
C PRO A 109 -2.60 4.67 15.45
N ASN A 110 -1.35 4.28 15.21
CA ASN A 110 -1.04 3.20 14.28
C ASN A 110 -1.50 1.80 14.75
N ASP A 111 -1.88 1.68 16.02
CA ASP A 111 -2.35 0.45 16.65
C ASP A 111 -3.88 0.44 16.87
N VAL A 112 -4.62 1.30 16.19
CA VAL A 112 -6.07 1.44 16.31
C VAL A 112 -6.72 1.43 14.93
N MET A 113 -7.80 0.68 14.79
CA MET A 113 -8.75 0.82 13.70
C MET A 113 -9.99 1.54 14.19
N LEU A 114 -10.41 2.59 13.49
CA LEU A 114 -11.66 3.32 13.74
C LEU A 114 -12.67 3.00 12.66
N GLY A 115 -13.95 3.16 13.01
CA GLY A 115 -15.05 2.93 12.07
C GLY A 115 -16.41 3.02 12.78
N SER A 116 -17.46 2.95 11.98
CA SER A 116 -18.83 2.87 12.45
C SER A 116 -19.23 1.44 12.77
N ALA A 117 -19.92 1.22 13.89
CA ALA A 117 -20.41 -0.11 14.27
C ALA A 117 -21.37 -0.66 13.22
N ALA A 118 -21.07 -1.85 12.70
CA ALA A 118 -21.88 -2.58 11.74
C ALA A 118 -22.72 -3.68 12.41
N SER A 119 -22.37 -4.08 13.62
CA SER A 119 -23.13 -5.05 14.42
C SER A 119 -23.13 -4.65 15.88
N THR A 120 -23.99 -5.29 16.68
CA THR A 120 -23.87 -5.30 18.14
C THR A 120 -22.72 -6.20 18.57
N PRO A 121 -22.12 -5.98 19.77
CA PRO A 121 -21.19 -6.92 20.36
C PRO A 121 -21.82 -8.32 20.52
N GLN A 122 -21.07 -9.35 20.17
CA GLN A 122 -21.47 -10.75 20.31
C GLN A 122 -20.52 -11.45 21.29
N PRO A 123 -21.02 -12.03 22.40
CA PRO A 123 -20.17 -12.79 23.30
C PRO A 123 -19.71 -14.08 22.61
N ILE A 124 -18.42 -14.36 22.71
CA ILE A 124 -17.81 -15.61 22.24
C ILE A 124 -17.56 -16.55 23.44
N GLY A 125 -17.36 -15.98 24.64
CA GLY A 125 -16.92 -16.69 25.83
C GLY A 125 -15.40 -16.92 25.83
N ASP A 126 -14.97 -17.90 26.59
CA ASP A 126 -13.54 -18.17 26.82
C ASP A 126 -12.86 -18.75 25.57
N VAL A 127 -11.64 -18.33 25.36
CA VAL A 127 -10.75 -18.83 24.30
C VAL A 127 -9.48 -19.36 24.95
N THR A 128 -9.07 -20.56 24.57
CA THR A 128 -7.81 -21.18 25.00
C THR A 128 -7.03 -21.62 23.77
N GLY A 129 -5.91 -20.98 23.52
CA GLY A 129 -5.07 -21.26 22.36
C GLY A 129 -5.73 -20.88 21.03
N ARG A 130 -5.81 -21.82 20.08
CA ARG A 130 -6.40 -21.56 18.75
C ARG A 130 -7.87 -21.94 18.71
N ARG A 131 -8.74 -20.96 18.47
CA ARG A 131 -10.18 -21.17 18.26
C ARG A 131 -10.61 -20.60 16.91
N GLU A 132 -11.36 -21.37 16.16
CA GLU A 132 -11.94 -20.96 14.88
C GLU A 132 -13.45 -20.81 15.01
N LEU A 133 -13.99 -19.72 14.45
CA LEU A 133 -15.40 -19.36 14.50
C LEU A 133 -15.91 -19.10 13.09
N SER A 134 -17.11 -19.55 12.80
CA SER A 134 -17.86 -19.15 11.60
C SER A 134 -18.83 -18.04 12.02
N LEU A 135 -18.58 -16.83 11.53
CA LEU A 135 -19.39 -15.64 11.84
C LEU A 135 -20.21 -15.26 10.63
N ARG A 136 -21.49 -15.02 10.83
CA ARG A 136 -22.36 -14.52 9.74
C ARG A 136 -22.13 -13.03 9.55
N LEU A 137 -21.85 -12.64 8.30
CA LEU A 137 -21.75 -11.24 7.90
C LEU A 137 -23.15 -10.71 7.54
N GLY A 138 -23.39 -9.44 7.87
CA GLY A 138 -24.61 -8.77 7.47
C GLY A 138 -24.66 -8.47 5.97
N ASN A 139 -25.83 -8.07 5.49
CA ASN A 139 -25.98 -7.54 4.13
C ASN A 139 -25.58 -6.04 4.11
N TRP A 140 -24.37 -5.76 4.61
CA TRP A 140 -23.83 -4.41 4.69
C TRP A 140 -23.29 -3.96 3.33
N PRO A 141 -23.10 -2.65 3.09
CA PRO A 141 -22.43 -2.15 1.89
C PRO A 141 -21.02 -2.71 1.73
N SER A 142 -20.54 -2.86 0.49
CA SER A 142 -19.14 -3.17 0.22
C SER A 142 -18.23 -2.16 0.92
N GLY A 143 -17.08 -2.62 1.44
CA GLY A 143 -16.23 -1.75 2.24
C GLY A 143 -15.07 -2.46 2.93
N MET A 144 -14.19 -1.68 3.54
CA MET A 144 -13.20 -2.17 4.48
C MET A 144 -13.86 -2.36 5.85
N TYR A 145 -13.80 -3.57 6.37
CA TYR A 145 -14.36 -3.94 7.68
C TYR A 145 -13.30 -4.55 8.57
N TYR A 146 -13.60 -4.58 9.86
CA TYR A 146 -12.80 -5.34 10.82
C TYR A 146 -13.68 -5.88 11.94
N ALA A 147 -13.31 -7.04 12.45
CA ALA A 147 -13.80 -7.52 13.74
C ALA A 147 -12.92 -6.91 14.83
N ARG A 148 -13.53 -6.20 15.78
CA ARG A 148 -12.89 -5.79 17.02
C ARG A 148 -13.20 -6.83 18.10
N LEU A 149 -12.13 -7.41 18.65
CA LEU A 149 -12.20 -8.34 19.77
C LEU A 149 -11.87 -7.58 21.04
N THR A 150 -12.59 -7.87 22.11
CA THR A 150 -12.35 -7.30 23.45
C THR A 150 -12.46 -8.38 24.53
N ALA A 151 -11.58 -8.30 25.54
CA ALA A 151 -11.62 -9.11 26.75
C ALA A 151 -10.91 -8.33 27.88
N GLY A 152 -11.67 -7.82 28.85
CA GLY A 152 -11.14 -6.89 29.85
C GLY A 152 -10.53 -5.63 29.18
N ASP A 153 -9.27 -5.35 29.48
CA ASP A 153 -8.48 -4.24 28.90
C ASP A 153 -7.82 -4.59 27.55
N ARG A 154 -7.92 -5.85 27.10
CA ARG A 154 -7.31 -6.35 25.88
C ARG A 154 -8.20 -6.07 24.67
N THR A 155 -7.58 -5.58 23.60
CA THR A 155 -8.27 -5.33 22.32
C THR A 155 -7.42 -5.88 21.16
N GLY A 156 -8.09 -6.43 20.15
CA GLY A 156 -7.48 -6.85 18.89
C GLY A 156 -8.37 -6.54 17.71
N TYR A 157 -7.77 -6.42 16.54
CA TYR A 157 -8.46 -6.18 15.28
C TYR A 157 -8.18 -7.30 14.30
N ALA A 158 -9.20 -7.70 13.56
CA ALA A 158 -9.07 -8.61 12.43
C ALA A 158 -9.73 -7.94 11.21
N PRO A 159 -8.95 -7.31 10.34
CA PRO A 159 -9.46 -6.64 9.15
C PRO A 159 -9.83 -7.66 8.05
N PHE A 160 -10.81 -7.30 7.23
CA PHE A 160 -11.21 -8.01 6.02
C PHE A 160 -11.95 -7.06 5.08
N ILE A 161 -12.02 -7.43 3.81
CA ILE A 161 -12.80 -6.71 2.82
C ILE A 161 -14.17 -7.39 2.66
N LEU A 162 -15.24 -6.62 2.86
CA LEU A 162 -16.58 -7.04 2.51
C LEU A 162 -16.80 -6.65 1.04
N ARG A 163 -16.55 -7.60 0.14
CA ARG A 163 -16.73 -7.38 -1.29
C ARG A 163 -18.20 -7.43 -1.69
N PRO A 164 -18.59 -6.89 -2.87
CA PRO A 164 -19.93 -7.03 -3.39
C PRO A 164 -20.32 -8.50 -3.53
N HIS A 165 -21.63 -8.78 -3.61
CA HIS A 165 -22.11 -10.14 -3.82
C HIS A 165 -21.70 -10.68 -5.20
N PHE A 166 -21.77 -9.82 -6.21
CA PHE A 166 -21.22 -10.04 -7.55
C PHE A 166 -20.42 -8.79 -7.99
N LEU A 167 -19.42 -8.98 -8.85
CA LEU A 167 -18.62 -7.87 -9.34
C LEU A 167 -19.47 -6.89 -10.15
N GLY A 168 -19.29 -5.58 -9.93
CA GLY A 168 -20.00 -4.52 -10.65
C GLY A 168 -21.33 -4.13 -10.04
N GLU A 169 -21.52 -4.27 -8.73
CA GLU A 169 -22.65 -3.63 -8.04
C GLU A 169 -22.52 -2.10 -8.12
N HIS A 170 -21.29 -1.58 -8.07
CA HIS A 170 -20.91 -0.24 -8.49
C HIS A 170 -19.95 -0.34 -9.68
N ARG A 171 -19.97 0.66 -10.57
CA ARG A 171 -19.10 0.67 -11.76
C ARG A 171 -17.64 0.98 -11.46
N ILE A 172 -17.34 1.34 -10.24
CA ILE A 172 -16.00 1.68 -9.75
C ILE A 172 -15.60 0.69 -8.68
N ALA A 173 -14.35 0.21 -8.72
CA ALA A 173 -13.78 -0.60 -7.63
C ALA A 173 -12.53 0.04 -7.04
N LEU A 174 -12.45 0.03 -5.71
CA LEU A 174 -11.26 0.27 -4.94
C LEU A 174 -10.60 -1.06 -4.60
N VAL A 175 -9.39 -1.27 -5.07
CA VAL A 175 -8.56 -2.44 -4.72
C VAL A 175 -7.68 -2.05 -3.54
N LEU A 176 -7.70 -2.84 -2.47
CA LEU A 176 -6.85 -2.64 -1.29
C LEU A 176 -5.64 -3.58 -1.34
N PRO A 177 -4.43 -3.11 -0.95
CA PRO A 177 -3.16 -3.79 -1.16
C PRO A 177 -2.89 -4.89 -0.11
N THR A 178 -3.74 -5.90 -0.06
CA THR A 178 -3.72 -6.95 0.96
C THR A 178 -2.44 -7.80 0.93
N GLU A 179 -1.85 -8.00 -0.25
CA GLU A 179 -0.56 -8.68 -0.40
C GLU A 179 0.59 -7.82 0.15
N SER A 180 0.60 -6.53 -0.19
CA SER A 180 1.60 -5.61 0.34
C SER A 180 1.49 -5.45 1.85
N TRP A 181 0.29 -5.40 2.41
CA TRP A 181 0.13 -5.39 3.88
C TRP A 181 0.78 -6.60 4.53
N GLN A 182 0.64 -7.80 3.96
CA GLN A 182 1.28 -9.00 4.52
C GLN A 182 2.79 -9.05 4.24
N ALA A 183 3.26 -8.47 3.14
CA ALA A 183 4.67 -8.31 2.85
C ALA A 183 5.38 -7.43 3.90
N TYR A 184 4.73 -6.35 4.33
CA TYR A 184 5.21 -5.43 5.35
C TYR A 184 4.81 -5.82 6.80
N ASN A 185 4.20 -6.99 6.98
CA ASN A 185 3.84 -7.48 8.30
C ASN A 185 5.03 -8.19 8.97
N PHE A 186 5.69 -7.51 9.88
CA PHE A 186 6.88 -8.00 10.62
C PHE A 186 6.53 -9.00 11.74
N ARG A 187 5.52 -9.83 11.51
CA ARG A 187 5.15 -10.89 12.45
C ARG A 187 6.16 -12.04 12.40
N ASP A 188 6.56 -12.50 13.57
CA ASP A 188 7.27 -13.74 13.79
C ASP A 188 6.24 -14.85 14.05
N ASP A 189 5.95 -15.68 13.04
CA ASP A 189 4.92 -16.72 13.11
C ASP A 189 5.40 -18.00 13.80
N ASN A 190 6.70 -18.29 13.68
CA ASN A 190 7.32 -19.50 14.21
C ASN A 190 8.02 -19.27 15.55
N ARG A 191 8.07 -18.02 16.03
CA ARG A 191 8.66 -17.60 17.31
C ARG A 191 10.16 -17.93 17.43
N ASP A 192 10.87 -17.84 16.31
CA ASP A 192 12.34 -18.02 16.27
C ASP A 192 13.11 -16.73 16.55
N GLY A 193 12.39 -15.62 16.79
CA GLY A 193 12.95 -14.29 17.05
C GLY A 193 13.17 -13.48 15.78
N ARG A 194 12.79 -14.00 14.58
CA ARG A 194 12.88 -13.31 13.30
C ARG A 194 11.50 -13.14 12.66
N PRO A 195 11.15 -11.96 12.16
CA PRO A 195 9.92 -11.80 11.40
C PRO A 195 9.91 -12.65 10.12
N ASN A 196 8.76 -13.28 9.85
CA ASN A 196 8.57 -14.08 8.65
C ASN A 196 8.17 -13.19 7.45
N THR A 197 9.12 -12.40 6.98
CA THR A 197 8.99 -11.53 5.81
C THR A 197 10.33 -11.47 5.07
N TRP A 198 10.30 -11.18 3.77
CA TRP A 198 11.55 -10.98 3.01
C TRP A 198 12.35 -9.73 3.41
N TYR A 199 11.75 -8.80 4.17
CA TYR A 199 12.46 -7.67 4.77
C TYR A 199 13.28 -8.04 6.03
N ALA A 200 13.25 -9.31 6.44
CA ALA A 200 14.05 -9.86 7.53
C ALA A 200 14.97 -10.99 7.07
N GLY A 201 15.39 -10.97 5.79
CA GLY A 201 16.33 -11.93 5.21
C GLY A 201 15.69 -13.20 4.62
N GLY A 202 14.36 -13.29 4.57
CA GLY A 202 13.63 -14.35 3.86
C GLY A 202 13.30 -13.97 2.41
N ASN A 203 12.67 -14.90 1.69
CA ASN A 203 12.06 -14.63 0.38
C ASN A 203 10.56 -14.93 0.33
N THR A 204 9.96 -15.25 1.48
CA THR A 204 8.56 -15.65 1.62
C THR A 204 7.85 -14.83 2.69
N ALA A 205 6.54 -14.66 2.53
CA ALA A 205 5.65 -14.13 3.55
C ALA A 205 4.28 -14.83 3.45
N ARG A 206 3.62 -15.09 4.58
CA ARG A 206 2.29 -15.70 4.58
C ARG A 206 1.20 -14.65 4.41
N LEU A 207 0.16 -14.99 3.64
CA LEU A 207 -1.02 -14.13 3.44
C LEU A 207 -2.00 -14.20 4.61
N ILE A 208 -2.27 -15.43 5.06
CA ILE A 208 -3.33 -15.69 6.04
C ILE A 208 -2.71 -15.81 7.43
N ARG A 209 -2.56 -14.68 8.08
CA ARG A 209 -2.01 -14.54 9.43
C ARG A 209 -2.42 -13.21 10.06
N PRO A 210 -2.41 -13.10 11.40
CA PRO A 210 -2.72 -11.83 12.06
C PRO A 210 -1.63 -10.79 11.75
N PHE A 211 -2.04 -9.52 11.67
CA PHE A 211 -1.08 -8.43 11.65
C PHE A 211 -0.48 -8.20 13.05
N THR A 212 0.76 -7.68 13.09
CA THR A 212 1.32 -7.04 14.29
C THR A 212 0.48 -5.83 14.67
N ASN A 213 0.89 -5.10 15.70
CA ASN A 213 0.28 -3.83 16.05
C ASN A 213 -1.23 -3.94 16.36
N ARG A 214 -1.58 -4.95 17.18
CA ARG A 214 -2.97 -5.26 17.58
C ARG A 214 -3.87 -5.70 16.41
N GLY A 215 -3.30 -6.07 15.26
CA GLY A 215 -4.05 -6.52 14.09
C GLY A 215 -4.34 -5.42 13.07
N VAL A 216 -3.77 -4.24 13.21
CA VAL A 216 -3.89 -3.15 12.22
C VAL A 216 -2.95 -3.42 11.04
N PRO A 217 -3.42 -3.33 9.78
CA PRO A 217 -2.55 -3.49 8.62
C PRO A 217 -1.42 -2.46 8.60
N PRO A 218 -0.20 -2.84 8.19
CA PRO A 218 0.91 -1.90 8.05
C PRO A 218 0.53 -0.72 7.16
N HIS A 219 0.89 0.49 7.61
CA HIS A 219 0.66 1.75 6.88
C HIS A 219 -0.81 2.10 6.61
N TRP A 220 -1.77 1.36 7.13
CA TRP A 220 -3.22 1.62 6.98
C TRP A 220 -3.55 3.10 7.21
N ARG A 221 -3.09 3.65 8.33
CA ARG A 221 -3.35 5.04 8.70
C ARG A 221 -2.82 6.05 7.66
N GLN A 222 -1.63 5.79 7.09
CA GLN A 222 -0.94 6.75 6.25
C GLN A 222 -1.35 6.66 4.77
N TYR A 223 -1.69 5.45 4.28
CA TYR A 223 -1.83 5.23 2.86
C TYR A 223 -3.27 4.95 2.43
N ASP A 224 -4.04 4.22 3.24
CA ASP A 224 -5.35 3.72 2.80
C ASP A 224 -6.53 4.38 3.53
N ALA A 225 -6.46 4.50 4.87
CA ALA A 225 -7.56 5.00 5.69
C ALA A 225 -8.07 6.39 5.28
N PRO A 226 -7.21 7.39 4.98
CA PRO A 226 -7.69 8.71 4.58
C PRO A 226 -8.54 8.68 3.30
N PHE A 227 -8.16 7.87 2.31
CA PHE A 227 -8.92 7.75 1.06
C PHE A 227 -10.22 6.97 1.26
N VAL A 228 -10.19 5.88 2.03
CA VAL A 228 -11.40 5.12 2.41
C VAL A 228 -12.39 6.03 3.12
N ARG A 229 -11.91 6.86 4.06
CA ARG A 229 -12.73 7.86 4.76
C ARG A 229 -13.30 8.90 3.80
N TRP A 230 -12.50 9.39 2.86
CA TRP A 230 -12.96 10.37 1.86
C TRP A 230 -14.08 9.80 1.00
N LEU A 231 -13.96 8.57 0.50
CA LEU A 231 -15.02 7.90 -0.26
C LEU A 231 -16.32 7.80 0.55
N VAL A 232 -16.22 7.29 1.79
CA VAL A 232 -17.40 7.07 2.64
C VAL A 232 -18.08 8.40 3.04
N GLN A 233 -17.31 9.40 3.47
CA GLN A 233 -17.87 10.66 3.98
C GLN A 233 -18.37 11.59 2.88
N THR A 234 -17.86 11.44 1.66
CA THR A 234 -18.34 12.21 0.52
C THR A 234 -19.38 11.46 -0.32
N GLY A 235 -19.88 10.31 0.18
CA GLY A 235 -20.96 9.56 -0.46
C GLY A 235 -20.59 8.90 -1.79
N ARG A 236 -19.31 8.64 -2.04
CA ARG A 236 -18.81 7.97 -3.24
C ARG A 236 -18.91 6.46 -3.06
N ASN A 237 -19.89 5.86 -3.71
CA ASN A 237 -20.13 4.42 -3.63
C ASN A 237 -19.21 3.67 -4.57
N VAL A 238 -18.46 2.72 -4.05
CA VAL A 238 -17.56 1.85 -4.83
C VAL A 238 -17.62 0.43 -4.29
N ASP A 239 -17.30 -0.52 -5.15
CA ASP A 239 -17.02 -1.88 -4.73
C ASP A 239 -15.61 -1.95 -4.15
N TYR A 240 -15.45 -2.61 -3.00
CA TYR A 240 -14.14 -2.86 -2.41
C TYR A 240 -13.67 -4.27 -2.76
N LEU A 241 -12.47 -4.37 -3.26
CA LEU A 241 -11.82 -5.62 -3.64
C LEU A 241 -10.47 -5.76 -2.92
N SER A 242 -10.04 -7.01 -2.74
CA SER A 242 -8.69 -7.37 -2.32
C SER A 242 -7.86 -7.81 -3.52
N ASP A 243 -6.55 -7.97 -3.32
CA ASP A 243 -5.69 -8.64 -4.29
C ASP A 243 -6.18 -10.06 -4.57
N GLN A 244 -6.72 -10.79 -3.57
CA GLN A 244 -7.36 -12.10 -3.79
C GLN A 244 -8.49 -12.04 -4.82
N ASP A 245 -9.29 -10.97 -4.84
CA ASP A 245 -10.40 -10.83 -5.79
C ASP A 245 -9.87 -10.62 -7.21
N LEU A 246 -8.77 -9.91 -7.40
CA LEU A 246 -8.08 -9.82 -8.69
C LEU A 246 -7.48 -11.16 -9.11
N ARG A 247 -6.86 -11.91 -8.19
CA ARG A 247 -6.32 -13.25 -8.47
C ARG A 247 -7.39 -14.22 -8.93
N THR A 248 -8.62 -14.04 -8.49
CA THR A 248 -9.76 -14.92 -8.82
C THR A 248 -10.71 -14.35 -9.86
N ALA A 249 -10.44 -13.15 -10.39
CA ALA A 249 -11.33 -12.43 -11.30
C ALA A 249 -11.60 -13.13 -12.64
N GLY A 250 -10.82 -14.12 -12.99
CA GLY A 250 -10.93 -14.90 -14.22
C GLY A 250 -10.26 -14.21 -15.42
N SER A 251 -10.63 -12.98 -15.78
CA SER A 251 -10.00 -12.25 -16.90
C SER A 251 -10.21 -10.75 -16.84
N GLY A 252 -9.37 -9.99 -17.54
CA GLY A 252 -9.56 -8.54 -17.74
C GLY A 252 -10.86 -8.20 -18.48
N ALA A 253 -11.37 -9.10 -19.33
CA ALA A 253 -12.67 -8.92 -19.99
C ALA A 253 -13.83 -8.95 -18.98
N ARG A 254 -13.76 -9.87 -18.01
CA ARG A 254 -14.76 -9.95 -16.94
C ARG A 254 -14.73 -8.70 -16.05
N LEU A 255 -13.52 -8.18 -15.73
CA LEU A 255 -13.41 -6.93 -14.99
C LEU A 255 -13.97 -5.75 -15.79
N ALA A 256 -13.69 -5.64 -17.11
CA ALA A 256 -14.19 -4.57 -17.96
C ALA A 256 -15.72 -4.63 -18.17
N ALA A 257 -16.31 -5.81 -18.08
CA ALA A 257 -17.77 -5.94 -18.08
C ALA A 257 -18.39 -5.45 -16.75
N ALA A 258 -17.68 -5.59 -15.64
CA ALA A 258 -18.13 -5.20 -14.31
C ALA A 258 -17.86 -3.72 -13.99
N TYR A 259 -16.67 -3.26 -14.29
CA TYR A 259 -16.17 -1.95 -13.86
C TYR A 259 -15.78 -1.05 -15.03
N SER A 260 -15.92 0.25 -14.84
CA SER A 260 -15.34 1.28 -15.70
C SER A 260 -14.00 1.80 -15.16
N LEU A 261 -13.81 1.76 -13.84
CA LEU A 261 -12.61 2.27 -13.18
C LEU A 261 -12.14 1.32 -12.08
N LEU A 262 -10.84 1.03 -12.04
CA LEU A 262 -10.16 0.42 -10.90
C LEU A 262 -9.23 1.44 -10.25
N ILE A 263 -9.34 1.59 -8.92
CA ILE A 263 -8.54 2.51 -8.11
C ILE A 263 -7.58 1.70 -7.24
N PHE A 264 -6.31 2.05 -7.29
CA PHE A 264 -5.22 1.53 -6.48
C PHE A 264 -4.73 2.67 -5.57
N SER A 265 -5.32 2.78 -4.37
CA SER A 265 -5.04 3.92 -3.47
C SER A 265 -3.74 3.80 -2.71
N GLY A 266 -3.41 2.60 -2.27
CA GLY A 266 -2.27 2.32 -1.42
C GLY A 266 -1.05 1.78 -2.17
N HIS A 267 -0.22 1.03 -1.46
CA HIS A 267 1.05 0.51 -1.95
C HIS A 267 0.89 -0.87 -2.60
N HIS A 268 0.53 -0.94 -3.89
CA HIS A 268 0.34 -2.19 -4.63
C HIS A 268 1.66 -2.66 -5.27
N GLU A 269 2.67 -2.92 -4.44
CA GLU A 269 4.03 -3.24 -4.88
C GLU A 269 4.15 -4.67 -5.42
N TYR A 270 3.45 -5.62 -4.79
CA TYR A 270 3.54 -7.06 -5.02
C TYR A 270 2.33 -7.55 -5.76
N VAL A 271 2.52 -8.18 -6.91
CA VAL A 271 1.41 -8.74 -7.71
C VAL A 271 1.82 -10.05 -8.38
N THR A 272 0.88 -10.97 -8.49
CA THR A 272 1.06 -12.19 -9.26
C THR A 272 1.00 -11.94 -10.78
N LYS A 273 1.42 -12.94 -11.56
CA LYS A 273 1.26 -12.87 -13.03
C LYS A 273 -0.20 -12.69 -13.44
N HIS A 274 -1.11 -13.36 -12.75
CA HIS A 274 -2.53 -13.29 -13.10
C HIS A 274 -3.10 -11.90 -12.85
N GLU A 275 -2.82 -11.28 -11.71
CA GLU A 275 -3.23 -9.91 -11.40
C GLU A 275 -2.71 -8.90 -12.43
N TYR A 276 -1.41 -8.99 -12.75
CA TYR A 276 -0.83 -8.14 -13.79
C TYR A 276 -1.56 -8.33 -15.13
N ASP A 277 -1.87 -9.59 -15.50
CA ASP A 277 -2.55 -9.91 -16.76
C ASP A 277 -4.01 -9.39 -16.78
N VAL A 278 -4.76 -9.56 -15.69
CA VAL A 278 -6.16 -9.13 -15.65
C VAL A 278 -6.29 -7.61 -15.63
N VAL A 279 -5.43 -6.89 -14.91
CA VAL A 279 -5.41 -5.41 -14.90
C VAL A 279 -4.96 -4.86 -16.26
N THR A 280 -3.92 -5.46 -16.88
CA THR A 280 -3.53 -5.10 -18.25
C THR A 280 -4.66 -5.38 -19.24
N GLY A 281 -5.32 -6.53 -19.12
CA GLY A 281 -6.44 -6.91 -19.97
C GLY A 281 -7.69 -6.03 -19.77
N PHE A 282 -7.92 -5.52 -18.57
CA PHE A 282 -8.94 -4.54 -18.24
C PHE A 282 -8.67 -3.21 -18.95
N ARG A 283 -7.48 -2.63 -18.76
CA ARG A 283 -7.06 -1.39 -19.44
C ARG A 283 -7.15 -1.51 -20.97
N ASN A 284 -6.68 -2.62 -21.54
CA ASN A 284 -6.69 -2.82 -22.99
C ASN A 284 -8.09 -2.96 -23.60
N ARG A 285 -9.13 -3.01 -22.76
CA ARG A 285 -10.55 -3.00 -23.14
C ARG A 285 -11.27 -1.71 -22.79
N GLY A 286 -10.53 -0.64 -22.51
CA GLY A 286 -11.10 0.66 -22.21
C GLY A 286 -11.40 0.90 -20.74
N GLY A 287 -11.01 -0.02 -19.85
CA GLY A 287 -11.15 0.19 -18.40
C GLY A 287 -10.12 1.17 -17.86
N ASP A 288 -10.56 2.14 -17.08
CA ASP A 288 -9.74 3.20 -16.52
C ASP A 288 -8.95 2.73 -15.29
N LEU A 289 -7.75 3.27 -15.09
CA LEU A 289 -6.89 2.96 -13.95
C LEU A 289 -6.46 4.24 -13.22
N MET A 290 -6.52 4.21 -11.90
CA MET A 290 -6.07 5.29 -11.04
C MET A 290 -5.10 4.77 -9.99
N PHE A 291 -3.82 5.14 -10.08
CA PHE A 291 -2.77 4.80 -9.12
C PHE A 291 -2.43 6.03 -8.28
N LEU A 292 -2.77 6.02 -6.98
CA LEU A 292 -2.67 7.18 -6.11
C LEU A 292 -1.42 7.18 -5.21
N SER A 293 -0.46 6.32 -5.52
CA SER A 293 0.80 6.17 -4.82
C SER A 293 1.97 6.01 -5.79
N ALA A 294 3.11 5.51 -5.30
CA ALA A 294 4.25 5.09 -6.09
C ALA A 294 4.52 3.60 -5.93
N ASN A 295 5.50 3.08 -6.69
CA ASN A 295 6.01 1.71 -6.62
C ASN A 295 4.92 0.66 -6.83
N ASN A 296 3.99 0.94 -7.74
CA ASN A 296 2.90 0.03 -8.05
C ASN A 296 3.36 -1.04 -9.05
N PHE A 297 2.92 -2.30 -8.85
CA PHE A 297 3.17 -3.44 -9.74
C PHE A 297 4.66 -3.71 -9.98
N PHE A 298 5.49 -3.53 -8.94
CA PHE A 298 6.94 -3.60 -9.08
C PHE A 298 7.51 -5.01 -8.99
N TRP A 299 7.09 -5.79 -7.95
CA TRP A 299 7.55 -7.16 -7.76
C TRP A 299 6.55 -8.19 -8.26
N LYS A 300 7.05 -9.13 -9.05
CA LYS A 300 6.33 -10.39 -9.29
C LYS A 300 6.47 -11.29 -8.09
N ILE A 301 5.31 -11.78 -7.63
CA ILE A 301 5.24 -12.85 -6.63
C ILE A 301 4.57 -14.09 -7.22
N THR A 302 4.77 -15.22 -6.54
CA THR A 302 3.96 -16.43 -6.69
C THR A 302 3.34 -16.77 -5.35
N ILE A 303 2.14 -17.39 -5.36
CA ILE A 303 1.44 -17.79 -4.16
C ILE A 303 1.15 -19.28 -4.26
N ARG A 304 1.52 -20.01 -3.21
CA ARG A 304 1.20 -21.43 -3.03
C ARG A 304 0.89 -21.66 -1.55
N ASP A 305 -0.25 -22.28 -1.28
CA ASP A 305 -0.66 -22.64 0.09
C ASP A 305 -0.56 -21.47 1.09
N ASP A 306 -1.10 -20.30 0.68
CA ASP A 306 -1.08 -19.01 1.42
C ASP A 306 0.33 -18.43 1.66
N VAL A 307 1.35 -18.94 1.00
CA VAL A 307 2.71 -18.41 1.06
C VAL A 307 3.03 -17.65 -0.22
N MET A 308 3.28 -16.37 -0.07
CA MET A 308 3.84 -15.52 -1.11
C MET A 308 5.35 -15.75 -1.19
N THR A 309 5.87 -15.87 -2.41
CA THR A 309 7.32 -15.91 -2.68
C THR A 309 7.67 -14.79 -3.65
N LYS A 310 8.59 -13.93 -3.27
CA LYS A 310 9.13 -12.88 -4.13
C LYS A 310 10.01 -13.49 -5.21
N VAL A 311 9.73 -13.17 -6.49
CA VAL A 311 10.40 -13.79 -7.64
C VAL A 311 11.42 -12.84 -8.28
N ALA A 312 10.95 -11.73 -8.85
CA ALA A 312 11.78 -10.75 -9.56
C ALA A 312 11.00 -9.45 -9.78
N GLN A 313 11.69 -8.38 -10.08
CA GLN A 313 11.06 -7.15 -10.57
C GLN A 313 10.45 -7.40 -11.97
N TRP A 314 9.25 -6.92 -12.22
CA TRP A 314 8.57 -7.12 -13.51
C TRP A 314 9.36 -6.58 -14.69
N ARG A 315 10.09 -5.47 -14.51
CA ARG A 315 10.96 -4.89 -15.54
C ARG A 315 12.08 -5.82 -16.01
N HIS A 316 12.57 -6.68 -15.13
CA HIS A 316 13.60 -7.68 -15.49
C HIS A 316 13.02 -8.91 -16.21
N LEU A 317 11.70 -9.03 -16.24
CA LEU A 317 10.98 -10.10 -16.94
C LEU A 317 10.40 -9.63 -18.29
N GLY A 318 10.83 -8.47 -18.80
CA GLY A 318 10.34 -7.90 -20.06
C GLY A 318 8.93 -7.31 -19.97
N ARG A 319 8.41 -7.11 -18.76
CA ARG A 319 7.08 -6.54 -18.51
C ARG A 319 7.17 -5.39 -17.52
N PRO A 320 7.82 -4.28 -17.89
CA PRO A 320 8.01 -3.17 -16.96
C PRO A 320 6.68 -2.58 -16.52
N GLU A 321 6.57 -2.28 -15.24
CA GLU A 321 5.38 -1.64 -14.65
C GLU A 321 5.02 -0.34 -15.36
N ALA A 322 6.02 0.41 -15.84
CA ALA A 322 5.82 1.67 -16.56
C ALA A 322 4.98 1.52 -17.84
N ALA A 323 4.95 0.34 -18.47
CA ALA A 323 4.11 0.08 -19.64
C ALA A 323 2.61 0.00 -19.28
N LEU A 324 2.28 -0.25 -18.00
CA LEU A 324 0.91 -0.30 -17.48
C LEU A 324 0.56 0.94 -16.69
N VAL A 325 1.37 1.29 -15.70
CA VAL A 325 1.13 2.40 -14.77
C VAL A 325 1.43 3.76 -15.41
N GLY A 326 2.36 3.80 -16.36
CA GLY A 326 2.88 5.02 -16.98
C GLY A 326 4.25 5.43 -16.45
N VAL A 327 4.51 5.14 -15.20
CA VAL A 327 5.76 5.45 -14.48
C VAL A 327 6.33 4.18 -13.83
N GLY A 328 7.60 4.20 -13.50
CA GLY A 328 8.26 3.10 -12.82
C GLY A 328 9.15 3.57 -11.69
N TYR A 329 9.23 2.75 -10.67
CA TYR A 329 9.97 2.99 -9.43
C TYR A 329 11.42 3.42 -9.66
N ARG A 330 11.86 4.44 -8.92
CA ARG A 330 13.20 5.03 -8.99
C ARG A 330 13.97 4.99 -7.70
N GLY A 331 13.29 5.07 -6.58
CA GLY A 331 13.95 5.06 -5.30
C GLY A 331 13.05 5.50 -4.16
N ASN A 332 13.59 5.38 -2.97
CA ASN A 332 12.98 5.81 -1.73
C ASN A 332 14.04 6.48 -0.83
N ASP A 333 13.59 7.28 0.12
CA ASP A 333 14.46 7.90 1.11
C ASP A 333 13.92 7.74 2.54
N ARG A 334 12.94 6.87 2.72
CA ARG A 334 12.26 6.64 4.02
C ARG A 334 11.51 7.85 4.54
N GLY A 335 11.08 8.71 3.65
CA GLY A 335 10.37 9.94 3.99
C GLY A 335 11.25 11.02 4.63
N LYS A 336 12.59 10.94 4.43
CA LYS A 336 13.52 11.97 4.92
C LYS A 336 13.30 13.32 4.25
N HIS A 337 12.94 13.30 2.98
CA HIS A 337 12.63 14.51 2.21
C HIS A 337 11.17 14.49 1.76
N ARG A 338 10.59 15.66 1.72
CA ARG A 338 9.28 15.91 1.15
C ARG A 338 9.34 17.18 0.31
N GLY A 339 8.56 17.21 -0.75
CA GLY A 339 8.47 18.39 -1.62
C GLY A 339 7.09 18.50 -2.27
N PRO A 340 6.69 19.70 -2.68
CA PRO A 340 5.44 19.90 -3.40
C PRO A 340 5.54 19.35 -4.82
N TRP A 341 4.40 18.96 -5.38
CA TRP A 341 4.27 18.84 -6.83
C TRP A 341 4.31 20.23 -7.48
N ILE A 342 5.07 20.32 -8.56
CA ILE A 342 5.15 21.53 -9.40
C ILE A 342 4.42 21.22 -10.70
N VAL A 343 3.44 22.03 -11.07
CA VAL A 343 2.65 21.89 -12.32
C VAL A 343 3.57 22.00 -13.53
N ARG A 344 3.54 20.99 -14.40
CA ARG A 344 4.34 20.91 -15.63
C ARG A 344 3.53 21.05 -16.91
N ASP A 345 2.30 20.57 -16.89
CA ASP A 345 1.39 20.66 -18.03
C ASP A 345 -0.05 20.84 -17.55
N ILE A 346 -0.54 22.06 -17.64
CA ILE A 346 -1.94 22.39 -17.34
C ILE A 346 -2.81 22.30 -18.60
N HIS A 347 -2.23 22.38 -19.79
CA HIS A 347 -2.98 22.46 -21.04
C HIS A 347 -3.53 21.11 -21.49
N SER A 348 -2.77 20.03 -21.24
CA SER A 348 -3.22 18.67 -21.58
C SER A 348 -4.27 18.11 -20.59
N ALA A 349 -4.36 18.65 -19.38
CA ALA A 349 -5.32 18.22 -18.37
C ALA A 349 -5.87 19.41 -17.55
N PRO A 350 -6.51 20.40 -18.21
CA PRO A 350 -7.03 21.57 -17.50
C PRO A 350 -8.09 21.22 -16.47
N TRP A 351 -8.78 20.10 -16.68
CA TRP A 351 -9.77 19.55 -15.76
C TRP A 351 -9.17 19.17 -14.40
N LEU A 352 -7.90 18.72 -14.35
CA LEU A 352 -7.27 18.27 -13.09
C LEU A 352 -7.04 19.44 -12.12
N PHE A 353 -6.65 20.60 -12.65
CA PHE A 353 -6.31 21.80 -11.87
C PHE A 353 -7.45 22.82 -11.82
N ALA A 354 -8.65 22.46 -12.29
CA ALA A 354 -9.79 23.35 -12.32
C ALA A 354 -10.15 23.86 -10.92
N GLY A 355 -10.27 25.18 -10.75
CA GLY A 355 -10.61 25.82 -9.47
C GLY A 355 -9.47 25.90 -8.44
N MET A 356 -8.28 25.35 -8.74
CA MET A 356 -7.16 25.38 -7.81
C MET A 356 -6.31 26.66 -7.89
N HIS A 357 -6.62 27.57 -8.83
CA HIS A 357 -5.86 28.80 -9.07
C HIS A 357 -4.36 28.58 -9.33
N LEU A 358 -4.02 27.44 -9.94
CA LEU A 358 -2.64 27.07 -10.29
C LEU A 358 -2.37 27.35 -11.76
N GLY A 359 -1.15 27.82 -12.05
CA GLY A 359 -0.58 27.91 -13.40
C GLY A 359 0.64 27.00 -13.55
N LEU A 360 1.29 27.05 -14.72
CA LEU A 360 2.58 26.40 -14.94
C LEU A 360 3.61 26.88 -13.88
N GLY A 361 4.31 25.93 -13.26
CA GLY A 361 5.23 26.20 -12.16
C GLY A 361 4.58 26.40 -10.80
N GLY A 362 3.24 26.47 -10.72
CA GLY A 362 2.52 26.49 -9.45
C GLY A 362 2.75 25.21 -8.66
N SER A 363 2.70 25.29 -7.33
CA SER A 363 3.00 24.18 -6.43
C SER A 363 1.80 23.83 -5.57
N PHE A 364 1.67 22.53 -5.23
CA PHE A 364 0.61 21.99 -4.38
C PHE A 364 1.05 20.72 -3.67
N GLY A 365 0.41 20.39 -2.56
CA GLY A 365 0.61 19.16 -1.81
C GLY A 365 2.02 18.99 -1.24
N SER A 366 2.27 17.78 -0.74
CA SER A 366 3.58 17.37 -0.24
C SER A 366 3.76 15.88 -0.48
N ALA A 367 4.71 15.52 -1.33
CA ALA A 367 5.04 14.15 -1.70
C ALA A 367 6.41 13.73 -1.19
N GLY A 368 6.64 12.45 -1.05
CA GLY A 368 7.92 11.92 -0.58
C GLY A 368 7.93 10.40 -0.52
N ILE A 369 8.78 9.86 0.34
CA ILE A 369 8.96 8.44 0.65
C ILE A 369 9.49 7.69 -0.57
N GLU A 370 8.65 7.38 -1.55
CA GLU A 370 9.00 6.69 -2.80
C GLU A 370 8.58 7.53 -3.99
N ILE A 371 9.34 7.43 -5.07
CA ILE A 371 9.08 8.14 -6.33
C ILE A 371 9.15 7.21 -7.52
N ASP A 372 8.24 7.49 -8.47
CA ASP A 372 8.22 6.89 -9.79
C ASP A 372 8.47 7.95 -10.85
N LYS A 373 9.07 7.56 -11.96
CA LYS A 373 9.37 8.42 -13.10
C LYS A 373 9.10 7.69 -14.41
N THR A 374 8.85 8.42 -15.47
CA THR A 374 8.78 7.89 -16.83
C THR A 374 10.05 7.14 -17.22
N THR A 375 9.89 6.12 -18.05
CA THR A 375 10.95 5.25 -18.57
C THR A 375 10.80 5.10 -20.08
N PRO A 376 11.76 4.53 -20.79
CA PRO A 376 11.60 4.20 -22.21
C PRO A 376 10.41 3.27 -22.52
N SER A 377 9.90 2.55 -21.50
CA SER A 377 8.73 1.66 -21.62
C SER A 377 7.40 2.38 -21.33
N SER A 378 7.41 3.62 -20.89
CA SER A 378 6.19 4.40 -20.68
C SER A 378 5.47 4.64 -22.01
N PRO A 379 4.12 4.72 -22.03
CA PRO A 379 3.36 5.03 -23.23
C PRO A 379 3.80 6.34 -23.88
N ARG A 380 3.93 6.35 -25.20
CA ARG A 380 4.45 7.52 -25.96
C ARG A 380 3.60 8.77 -25.84
N GLN A 381 2.28 8.60 -25.69
CA GLN A 381 1.30 9.71 -25.56
C GLN A 381 1.14 10.20 -24.10
N LEU A 382 1.90 9.64 -23.16
CA LEU A 382 1.86 10.03 -21.76
C LEU A 382 2.23 11.50 -21.57
N ARG A 383 1.49 12.17 -20.67
CA ARG A 383 1.74 13.55 -20.23
C ARG A 383 2.24 13.56 -18.78
N ILE A 384 3.26 14.36 -18.51
CA ILE A 384 3.72 14.65 -17.15
C ILE A 384 2.99 15.90 -16.69
N LEU A 385 2.01 15.74 -15.80
CA LEU A 385 1.13 16.82 -15.35
C LEU A 385 1.77 17.66 -14.25
N ALA A 386 2.45 17.01 -13.32
CA ALA A 386 3.22 17.63 -12.24
C ALA A 386 4.45 16.80 -11.89
N GLU A 387 5.39 17.40 -11.20
CA GLU A 387 6.64 16.75 -10.82
C GLU A 387 7.08 17.24 -9.43
N VAL A 388 7.62 16.34 -8.61
CA VAL A 388 8.41 16.69 -7.43
C VAL A 388 9.88 16.67 -7.85
N PRO A 389 10.48 17.82 -8.16
CA PRO A 389 11.78 17.83 -8.82
C PRO A 389 12.91 17.45 -7.89
N ASN A 390 13.78 16.54 -8.34
CA ASN A 390 15.04 16.17 -7.67
C ASN A 390 14.89 15.78 -6.18
N LEU A 391 13.75 15.21 -5.81
CA LEU A 391 13.43 14.90 -4.40
C LEU A 391 14.49 14.00 -3.74
N LEU A 392 14.99 13.01 -4.49
CA LEU A 392 16.00 12.07 -4.00
C LEU A 392 17.39 12.34 -4.61
N GLY A 393 17.61 13.54 -5.13
CA GLY A 393 18.87 13.96 -5.75
C GLY A 393 18.70 14.30 -7.23
N PRO A 394 19.75 14.80 -7.91
CA PRO A 394 19.70 15.27 -9.29
C PRO A 394 19.11 14.21 -10.25
N GLY A 395 18.04 14.57 -10.97
CA GLY A 395 17.35 13.71 -11.92
C GLY A 395 16.42 12.66 -11.29
N LEU A 396 16.36 12.55 -9.97
CA LEU A 396 15.46 11.65 -9.24
C LEU A 396 14.21 12.41 -8.78
N SER A 397 13.29 12.59 -9.72
CA SER A 397 12.02 13.30 -9.55
C SER A 397 10.86 12.32 -9.52
N GLY A 398 9.84 12.61 -8.71
CA GLY A 398 8.54 11.93 -8.79
C GLY A 398 7.67 12.60 -9.86
N GLN A 399 6.99 11.83 -10.71
CA GLN A 399 6.21 12.36 -11.83
C GLN A 399 4.75 11.92 -11.77
N MET A 400 3.85 12.87 -11.61
CA MET A 400 2.40 12.68 -11.78
C MET A 400 2.08 12.65 -13.27
N THR A 401 1.42 11.60 -13.73
CA THR A 401 1.24 11.36 -15.16
C THR A 401 -0.19 10.98 -15.51
N TYR A 402 -0.53 11.21 -16.79
CA TYR A 402 -1.79 10.81 -17.39
C TYR A 402 -1.56 10.37 -18.83
N TYR A 403 -2.25 9.32 -19.25
CA TYR A 403 -2.29 8.91 -20.65
C TYR A 403 -3.61 8.22 -20.99
N GLU A 404 -3.92 8.20 -22.27
CA GLU A 404 -5.06 7.47 -22.82
C GLU A 404 -4.58 6.38 -23.78
N THR A 405 -5.28 5.27 -23.80
CA THR A 405 -4.99 4.17 -24.74
C THR A 405 -5.85 4.28 -26.00
N PRO A 406 -5.46 3.64 -27.13
CA PRO A 406 -6.33 3.58 -28.31
C PRO A 406 -7.70 2.93 -28.05
N ALA A 407 -7.82 2.13 -27.01
CA ALA A 407 -9.09 1.52 -26.59
C ALA A 407 -9.96 2.46 -25.72
N GLY A 408 -9.51 3.69 -25.47
CA GLY A 408 -10.21 4.70 -24.68
C GLY A 408 -9.96 4.62 -23.18
N ALA A 409 -9.11 3.70 -22.70
CA ALA A 409 -8.78 3.67 -21.26
C ALA A 409 -7.92 4.88 -20.87
N ARG A 410 -8.30 5.50 -19.77
CA ARG A 410 -7.59 6.61 -19.12
C ARG A 410 -6.77 6.04 -17.95
N VAL A 411 -5.51 6.44 -17.86
CA VAL A 411 -4.63 5.99 -16.78
C VAL A 411 -3.97 7.20 -16.12
N PHE A 412 -4.22 7.35 -14.83
CA PHE A 412 -3.59 8.34 -13.97
C PHE A 412 -2.65 7.67 -12.98
N ALA A 413 -1.47 8.25 -12.76
CA ALA A 413 -0.53 7.83 -11.72
C ALA A 413 0.03 9.04 -10.98
N ALA A 414 -0.04 9.00 -9.65
CA ALA A 414 0.52 10.05 -8.78
C ALA A 414 2.05 10.10 -8.85
N GLY A 415 2.72 8.95 -8.94
CA GLY A 415 4.17 8.84 -9.08
C GLY A 415 4.97 9.24 -7.84
N ALA A 416 4.31 9.46 -6.71
CA ALA A 416 4.95 9.65 -5.41
C ALA A 416 3.94 9.37 -4.27
N PHE A 417 4.45 9.00 -3.10
CA PHE A 417 3.63 8.92 -1.88
C PHE A 417 3.43 10.33 -1.30
N THR A 418 2.33 10.68 -0.71
CA THR A 418 1.11 9.93 -0.44
C THR A 418 -0.08 10.74 -0.96
N LEU A 419 -0.44 10.67 -2.21
CA LEU A 419 -1.57 11.45 -2.73
C LEU A 419 -2.88 11.05 -2.04
N ALA A 420 -3.18 9.75 -1.99
CA ALA A 420 -4.36 9.22 -1.30
C ALA A 420 -4.36 9.53 0.21
N GLY A 421 -3.18 9.44 0.85
CA GLY A 421 -3.03 9.75 2.27
C GLY A 421 -3.22 11.22 2.62
N ALA A 422 -3.02 12.12 1.66
CA ALA A 422 -3.15 13.57 1.82
C ALA A 422 -4.50 14.14 1.33
N VAL A 423 -5.46 13.28 0.97
CA VAL A 423 -6.72 13.69 0.31
C VAL A 423 -7.54 14.74 1.09
N TRP A 424 -7.31 14.89 2.39
CA TRP A 424 -8.00 15.87 3.25
C TRP A 424 -7.26 17.21 3.39
N SER A 425 -6.12 17.39 2.71
CA SER A 425 -5.48 18.71 2.69
C SER A 425 -6.15 19.64 1.68
N ASP A 426 -6.20 20.93 1.99
CA ASP A 426 -6.92 21.97 1.23
C ASP A 426 -6.49 22.06 -0.24
N ASP A 427 -5.27 21.65 -0.56
CA ASP A 427 -4.69 21.67 -1.89
C ASP A 427 -4.72 20.34 -2.65
N ILE A 428 -5.03 19.23 -1.95
CA ILE A 428 -5.17 17.90 -2.57
C ILE A 428 -6.64 17.51 -2.74
N GLU A 429 -7.52 17.90 -1.83
CA GLU A 429 -8.95 17.58 -1.94
C GLU A 429 -9.56 18.07 -3.26
N PRO A 430 -9.36 19.34 -3.69
CA PRO A 430 -9.89 19.81 -4.98
C PRO A 430 -9.31 19.04 -6.18
N LEU A 431 -8.02 18.70 -6.15
CA LEU A 431 -7.39 17.88 -7.19
C LEU A 431 -8.02 16.49 -7.24
N MET A 432 -8.22 15.87 -6.08
CA MET A 432 -8.84 14.54 -5.99
C MET A 432 -10.31 14.57 -6.43
N ALA A 433 -11.06 15.62 -6.09
CA ALA A 433 -12.43 15.80 -6.56
C ALA A 433 -12.50 16.02 -8.09
N ASN A 434 -11.54 16.73 -8.66
CA ASN A 434 -11.42 16.92 -10.11
C ASN A 434 -11.05 15.60 -10.81
N LEU A 435 -10.09 14.86 -10.26
CA LEU A 435 -9.69 13.55 -10.77
C LEU A 435 -10.87 12.57 -10.74
N TRP A 436 -11.62 12.51 -9.63
CA TRP A 436 -12.83 11.71 -9.53
C TRP A 436 -13.85 12.09 -10.60
N ARG A 437 -14.19 13.37 -10.74
CA ARG A 437 -15.17 13.87 -11.71
C ARG A 437 -14.79 13.50 -13.15
N HIS A 438 -13.50 13.46 -13.45
CA HIS A 438 -13.02 13.12 -14.78
C HIS A 438 -12.97 11.59 -15.02
N MET A 439 -12.52 10.83 -14.03
CA MET A 439 -12.30 9.38 -14.17
C MET A 439 -13.56 8.55 -13.86
N ALA A 440 -14.51 9.10 -13.10
CA ALA A 440 -15.72 8.43 -12.63
C ALA A 440 -17.00 9.22 -12.97
N PRO A 441 -17.27 9.55 -14.25
CA PRO A 441 -18.37 10.46 -14.61
C PRO A 441 -19.77 9.86 -14.37
N ASP A 442 -19.88 8.53 -14.37
CA ASP A 442 -21.16 7.82 -14.26
C ASP A 442 -21.63 7.57 -12.82
N GLU A 443 -20.81 7.92 -11.84
CA GLU A 443 -21.17 7.81 -10.43
C GLU A 443 -21.55 9.21 -9.89
N PRO A 444 -22.85 9.53 -9.78
CA PRO A 444 -23.28 10.81 -9.23
C PRO A 444 -22.79 10.92 -7.78
N ALA A 445 -22.23 12.08 -7.41
CA ALA A 445 -22.06 12.41 -6.01
C ALA A 445 -23.47 12.42 -5.38
N THR A 446 -23.73 11.53 -4.45
CA THR A 446 -24.95 11.61 -3.64
C THR A 446 -24.84 12.88 -2.79
N ALA A 447 -25.77 13.80 -3.02
CA ALA A 447 -25.86 15.08 -2.31
C ALA A 447 -26.11 14.89 -0.81
#